data_b1e7260aa4c0d8a372588a95b3f8391d
#
_entry.id   b1e7260aa4c0d8a372588a95b3f8391d
#
_cell.length_a   1.000
_cell.length_b   1.000
_cell.length_c   1.000
_cell.angle_alpha   90.00
_cell.angle_beta   90.00
_cell.angle_gamma   90.00
#
_symmetry.space_group_name_H-M   'P 1'
#
loop_
_entity.id
_entity.type
_entity.pdbx_description
1 polymer ?
#
loop_
_entity_poly.entity_id
_entity_poly.type
_entity_poly.pdbx_seq_one_letter_code
_entity_poly.pdbx_strand_id
1 'polypeptide(L)'
;MNPLLQDYARILLEWNQTHNLSGAKHLNELEPQITDALKPLEFIKDFKSCLDIGSGAGLPAIPLALEKPETKFILLEPRMKRAAFLNYLKSVLPLSNIEIVKKRLEEYQNPLQVDLITSRAVANSSFLIEKSQRFLNDKGYFLFYKGEQLKDEVAYKDTECFMSKKRIYFYKSKESLC
;
A
#
# COMPACT_ATOMS: atom_id res chain seq x y z
N MET A 1 8.12 -17.55 1.88
CA MET A 1 8.06 -16.21 2.54
C MET A 1 9.34 -16.04 3.33
N ASN A 2 10.03 -14.89 3.21
CA ASN A 2 11.27 -14.67 3.94
C ASN A 2 11.02 -14.50 5.46
N PRO A 3 12.05 -14.62 6.34
CA PRO A 3 11.86 -14.56 7.80
C PRO A 3 11.19 -13.26 8.29
N LEU A 4 11.53 -12.11 7.72
CA LEU A 4 10.95 -10.82 8.13
C LEU A 4 9.45 -10.72 7.81
N LEU A 5 9.03 -11.28 6.69
CA LEU A 5 7.60 -11.38 6.33
C LEU A 5 6.86 -12.36 7.23
N GLN A 6 7.53 -13.43 7.70
CA GLN A 6 6.96 -14.36 8.70
C GLN A 6 6.78 -13.67 10.04
N ASP A 7 7.77 -12.87 10.49
CA ASP A 7 7.66 -12.09 11.72
C ASP A 7 6.55 -11.05 11.63
N TYR A 8 6.44 -10.32 10.52
CA TYR A 8 5.31 -9.41 10.28
C TYR A 8 3.97 -10.15 10.36
N ALA A 9 3.85 -11.30 9.71
CA ALA A 9 2.62 -12.09 9.73
C ALA A 9 2.24 -12.56 11.16
N ARG A 10 3.22 -13.06 11.92
CA ARG A 10 3.02 -13.49 13.32
C ARG A 10 2.54 -12.31 14.18
N ILE A 11 3.22 -11.18 14.11
CA ILE A 11 2.87 -9.99 14.88
C ILE A 11 1.46 -9.48 14.51
N LEU A 12 1.12 -9.46 13.22
CA LEU A 12 -0.21 -9.05 12.77
C LEU A 12 -1.31 -9.99 13.28
N LEU A 13 -1.08 -11.30 13.29
CA LEU A 13 -2.02 -12.27 13.85
C LEU A 13 -2.23 -12.09 15.36
N GLU A 14 -1.16 -11.83 16.11
CA GLU A 14 -1.25 -11.54 17.55
C GLU A 14 -2.13 -10.29 17.80
N TRP A 15 -1.89 -9.21 17.06
CA TRP A 15 -2.69 -7.98 17.17
C TRP A 15 -4.14 -8.18 16.71
N ASN A 16 -4.38 -9.04 15.71
CA ASN A 16 -5.73 -9.35 15.23
C ASN A 16 -6.61 -9.99 16.30
N GLN A 17 -6.05 -10.72 17.25
CA GLN A 17 -6.81 -11.33 18.35
C GLN A 17 -7.59 -10.28 19.16
N THR A 18 -7.04 -9.06 19.28
CA THR A 18 -7.67 -7.99 20.06
C THR A 18 -8.27 -6.88 19.19
N HIS A 19 -7.65 -6.57 18.04
CA HIS A 19 -7.95 -5.34 17.29
C HIS A 19 -8.54 -5.56 15.90
N ASN A 20 -8.56 -6.79 15.40
CA ASN A 20 -9.09 -7.16 14.08
C ASN A 20 -8.63 -6.23 12.94
N LEU A 21 -7.31 -6.05 12.78
CA LEU A 21 -6.73 -5.09 11.84
C LEU A 21 -6.88 -5.50 10.38
N SER A 22 -6.78 -6.82 10.08
CA SER A 22 -6.83 -7.36 8.71
C SER A 22 -7.96 -8.38 8.47
N GLY A 23 -8.67 -8.78 9.52
CA GLY A 23 -9.69 -9.84 9.46
C GLY A 23 -9.15 -11.27 9.42
N ALA A 24 -7.83 -11.47 9.17
CA ALA A 24 -7.23 -12.80 9.16
C ALA A 24 -7.11 -13.35 10.59
N LYS A 25 -7.46 -14.63 10.77
CA LYS A 25 -7.35 -15.34 12.05
C LYS A 25 -6.19 -16.32 12.07
N HIS A 26 -5.78 -16.79 10.91
CA HIS A 26 -4.74 -17.80 10.74
C HIS A 26 -3.74 -17.40 9.66
N LEU A 27 -2.54 -18.00 9.73
CA LEU A 27 -1.45 -17.72 8.81
C LEU A 27 -1.82 -18.00 7.34
N ASN A 28 -2.54 -19.10 7.10
CA ASN A 28 -3.01 -19.48 5.77
C ASN A 28 -3.99 -18.49 5.12
N GLU A 29 -4.60 -17.60 5.91
CA GLU A 29 -5.44 -16.49 5.41
C GLU A 29 -4.60 -15.23 5.14
N LEU A 30 -3.48 -15.07 5.83
CA LEU A 30 -2.62 -13.88 5.74
C LEU A 30 -1.54 -14.04 4.66
N GLU A 31 -0.94 -15.22 4.50
CA GLU A 31 0.08 -15.48 3.48
C GLU A 31 -0.36 -15.10 2.05
N PRO A 32 -1.59 -15.44 1.60
CA PRO A 32 -2.07 -14.98 0.30
C PRO A 32 -2.16 -13.45 0.19
N GLN A 33 -2.46 -12.76 1.30
CA GLN A 33 -2.55 -11.31 1.31
C GLN A 33 -1.16 -10.64 1.21
N ILE A 34 -0.14 -11.24 1.82
CA ILE A 34 1.26 -10.80 1.72
C ILE A 34 1.79 -11.07 0.31
N THR A 35 1.52 -12.26 -0.23
CA THR A 35 1.88 -12.60 -1.62
C THR A 35 1.22 -11.64 -2.63
N ASP A 36 -0.07 -11.35 -2.44
CA ASP A 36 -0.81 -10.35 -3.25
C ASP A 36 -0.17 -8.96 -3.17
N ALA A 37 0.31 -8.56 -1.99
CA ALA A 37 0.97 -7.28 -1.80
C ALA A 37 2.29 -7.15 -2.58
N LEU A 38 3.04 -8.25 -2.71
CA LEU A 38 4.34 -8.28 -3.39
C LEU A 38 4.26 -8.54 -4.89
N LYS A 39 3.16 -9.12 -5.38
CA LYS A 39 2.98 -9.49 -6.79
C LYS A 39 3.32 -8.36 -7.79
N PRO A 40 2.97 -7.08 -7.54
CA PRO A 40 3.31 -6.00 -8.47
C PRO A 40 4.80 -5.79 -8.70
N LEU A 41 5.68 -6.19 -7.79
CA LEU A 41 7.13 -6.07 -7.98
C LEU A 41 7.65 -6.81 -9.22
N GLU A 42 6.86 -7.76 -9.76
CA GLU A 42 7.21 -8.50 -10.98
C GLU A 42 7.02 -7.69 -12.28
N PHE A 43 6.20 -6.60 -12.24
CA PHE A 43 5.83 -5.88 -13.47
C PHE A 43 5.90 -4.35 -13.37
N ILE A 44 5.96 -3.78 -12.16
CA ILE A 44 6.09 -2.32 -12.02
C ILE A 44 7.53 -1.86 -12.21
N LYS A 45 7.71 -0.60 -12.57
CA LYS A 45 9.02 0.04 -12.62
C LYS A 45 9.63 0.16 -11.22
N ASP A 46 10.94 0.22 -11.14
CA ASP A 46 11.64 0.50 -9.89
C ASP A 46 11.30 1.90 -9.37
N PHE A 47 11.26 2.06 -8.05
CA PHE A 47 10.88 3.30 -7.38
C PHE A 47 11.71 3.49 -6.09
N LYS A 48 11.97 4.75 -5.74
CA LYS A 48 12.80 5.14 -4.58
C LYS A 48 11.97 5.71 -3.44
N SER A 49 10.71 6.07 -3.73
CA SER A 49 9.80 6.64 -2.75
C SER A 49 8.36 6.22 -3.02
N CYS A 50 7.62 5.93 -1.96
CA CYS A 50 6.24 5.46 -2.01
C CYS A 50 5.38 6.15 -0.95
N LEU A 51 4.19 6.59 -1.34
CA LEU A 51 3.12 7.04 -0.44
C LEU A 51 2.01 5.99 -0.44
N ASP A 52 1.77 5.36 0.69
CA ASP A 52 0.68 4.40 0.85
C ASP A 52 -0.51 5.05 1.56
N ILE A 53 -1.66 5.06 0.88
CA ILE A 53 -2.86 5.75 1.36
C ILE A 53 -3.77 4.75 2.07
N GLY A 54 -3.99 4.99 3.38
CA GLY A 54 -4.82 4.14 4.22
C GLY A 54 -4.16 2.80 4.52
N SER A 55 -2.96 2.83 5.06
CA SER A 55 -2.08 1.68 5.22
C SER A 55 -2.66 0.55 6.10
N GLY A 56 -3.59 0.86 6.98
CA GLY A 56 -4.35 -0.13 7.74
C GLY A 56 -3.48 -1.07 8.58
N ALA A 57 -3.56 -2.35 8.24
CA ALA A 57 -2.70 -3.39 8.81
C ALA A 57 -1.27 -3.40 8.23
N GLY A 58 -0.93 -2.43 7.38
CA GLY A 58 0.36 -2.35 6.70
C GLY A 58 0.41 -3.04 5.34
N LEU A 59 -0.74 -3.39 4.77
CA LEU A 59 -0.81 -4.02 3.45
C LEU A 59 -1.29 -3.01 2.38
N PRO A 60 -0.53 -2.76 1.32
CA PRO A 60 0.66 -3.50 0.87
C PRO A 60 2.00 -2.99 1.42
N ALA A 61 2.03 -1.84 2.11
CA ALA A 61 3.25 -1.06 2.38
C ALA A 61 4.32 -1.82 3.16
N ILE A 62 3.98 -2.56 4.22
CA ILE A 62 4.98 -3.24 5.06
C ILE A 62 5.70 -4.36 4.29
N PRO A 63 5.00 -5.29 3.60
CA PRO A 63 5.70 -6.26 2.73
C PRO A 63 6.61 -5.60 1.70
N LEU A 64 6.15 -4.53 1.04
CA LEU A 64 6.96 -3.80 0.07
C LEU A 64 8.19 -3.15 0.71
N ALA A 65 8.05 -2.54 1.89
CA ALA A 65 9.14 -1.89 2.61
C ALA A 65 10.20 -2.88 3.10
N LEU A 66 9.79 -4.08 3.50
CA LEU A 66 10.71 -5.16 3.89
C LEU A 66 11.50 -5.72 2.70
N GLU A 67 10.89 -5.79 1.50
CA GLU A 67 11.56 -6.25 0.27
C GLU A 67 12.40 -5.14 -0.40
N LYS A 68 12.14 -3.86 -0.09
CA LYS A 68 12.84 -2.71 -0.67
C LYS A 68 13.40 -1.79 0.42
N PRO A 69 14.41 -2.21 1.19
CA PRO A 69 14.91 -1.47 2.36
C PRO A 69 15.52 -0.10 2.01
N GLU A 70 15.98 0.10 0.76
CA GLU A 70 16.52 1.37 0.27
C GLU A 70 15.45 2.36 -0.21
N THR A 71 14.18 1.94 -0.29
CA THR A 71 13.06 2.77 -0.73
C THR A 71 12.38 3.42 0.48
N LYS A 72 12.10 4.72 0.40
CA LYS A 72 11.36 5.45 1.45
C LYS A 72 9.86 5.22 1.30
N PHE A 73 9.20 4.85 2.38
CA PHE A 73 7.75 4.70 2.43
C PHE A 73 7.13 5.68 3.42
N ILE A 74 6.09 6.39 2.98
CA ILE A 74 5.24 7.24 3.82
C ILE A 74 3.88 6.56 3.92
N LEU A 75 3.46 6.20 5.13
CA LEU A 75 2.24 5.48 5.42
C LEU A 75 1.20 6.42 6.02
N LEU A 76 0.14 6.74 5.27
CA LEU A 76 -0.98 7.53 5.79
C LEU A 76 -2.01 6.60 6.42
N GLU A 77 -2.24 6.74 7.73
CA GLU A 77 -3.26 5.98 8.44
C GLU A 77 -3.92 6.85 9.52
N PRO A 78 -5.16 7.33 9.32
CA PRO A 78 -5.81 8.25 10.25
C PRO A 78 -6.26 7.59 11.56
N ARG A 79 -6.49 6.28 11.58
CA ARG A 79 -7.04 5.57 12.73
C ARG A 79 -5.95 5.29 13.76
N MET A 80 -6.16 5.79 14.98
CA MET A 80 -5.16 5.70 16.07
C MET A 80 -4.64 4.28 16.31
N LYS A 81 -5.52 3.28 16.42
CA LYS A 81 -5.12 1.89 16.71
C LYS A 81 -4.25 1.29 15.60
N ARG A 82 -4.56 1.59 14.33
CA ARG A 82 -3.79 1.14 13.18
C ARG A 82 -2.45 1.84 13.09
N ALA A 83 -2.41 3.16 13.31
CA ALA A 83 -1.16 3.91 13.36
C ALA A 83 -0.26 3.43 14.53
N ALA A 84 -0.83 3.10 15.69
CA ALA A 84 -0.10 2.50 16.80
C ALA A 84 0.52 1.14 16.44
N PHE A 85 -0.23 0.29 15.74
CA PHE A 85 0.27 -0.98 15.23
C PHE A 85 1.46 -0.79 14.26
N LEU A 86 1.34 0.14 13.31
CA LEU A 86 2.43 0.44 12.36
C LEU A 86 3.68 0.97 13.07
N ASN A 87 3.52 1.82 14.08
CA ASN A 87 4.65 2.27 14.92
C ASN A 87 5.28 1.14 15.72
N TYR A 88 4.47 0.22 16.22
CA TYR A 88 4.99 -0.98 16.91
C TYR A 88 5.81 -1.84 15.93
N LEU A 89 5.30 -2.11 14.71
CA LEU A 89 6.06 -2.83 13.68
C LEU A 89 7.42 -2.15 13.40
N LYS A 90 7.42 -0.82 13.26
CA LYS A 90 8.64 -0.05 13.03
C LYS A 90 9.66 -0.20 14.18
N SER A 91 9.20 -0.42 15.41
CA SER A 91 10.09 -0.58 16.56
C SER A 91 10.69 -1.97 16.70
N VAL A 92 10.05 -3.01 16.12
CA VAL A 92 10.44 -4.41 16.31
C VAL A 92 10.96 -5.09 15.04
N LEU A 93 10.73 -4.50 13.86
CA LEU A 93 11.23 -4.97 12.58
C LEU A 93 12.24 -3.95 11.99
N PRO A 94 13.14 -4.35 11.07
CA PRO A 94 14.11 -3.46 10.43
C PRO A 94 13.44 -2.53 9.40
N LEU A 95 12.53 -1.68 9.84
CA LEU A 95 11.71 -0.76 9.04
C LEU A 95 12.16 0.71 9.23
N SER A 96 13.47 0.96 9.16
CA SER A 96 14.02 2.33 9.24
C SER A 96 13.58 3.21 8.06
N ASN A 97 13.16 2.59 6.97
CA ASN A 97 12.73 3.23 5.73
C ASN A 97 11.26 3.63 5.70
N ILE A 98 10.49 3.46 6.78
CA ILE A 98 9.09 3.88 6.84
C ILE A 98 8.88 5.10 7.74
N GLU A 99 7.94 5.96 7.34
CA GLU A 99 7.40 7.06 8.13
C GLU A 99 5.89 6.87 8.27
N ILE A 100 5.38 6.89 9.51
CA ILE A 100 3.94 6.76 9.77
C ILE A 100 3.35 8.14 10.05
N VAL A 101 2.36 8.53 9.24
CA VAL A 101 1.67 9.82 9.36
C VAL A 101 0.21 9.58 9.70
N LYS A 102 -0.19 9.94 10.93
CA LYS A 102 -1.57 9.82 11.40
C LYS A 102 -2.44 10.95 10.88
N LYS A 103 -2.71 10.96 9.57
CA LYS A 103 -3.57 11.92 8.87
C LYS A 103 -4.40 11.25 7.81
N ARG A 104 -5.52 11.88 7.44
CA ARG A 104 -6.24 11.56 6.20
C ARG A 104 -5.49 12.14 5.01
N LEU A 105 -5.75 11.62 3.81
CA LEU A 105 -5.16 12.13 2.57
C LEU A 105 -5.41 13.62 2.38
N GLU A 106 -6.63 14.09 2.69
CA GLU A 106 -7.04 15.49 2.53
C GLU A 106 -6.31 16.45 3.48
N GLU A 107 -5.89 15.95 4.65
CA GLU A 107 -5.16 16.70 5.68
C GLU A 107 -3.64 16.65 5.48
N TYR A 108 -3.18 15.75 4.60
CA TYR A 108 -1.76 15.57 4.36
C TYR A 108 -1.22 16.67 3.47
N GLN A 109 -0.21 17.36 3.97
CA GLN A 109 0.50 18.43 3.26
C GLN A 109 1.98 18.13 3.33
N ASN A 110 2.56 17.74 2.21
CA ASN A 110 3.99 17.51 2.07
C ASN A 110 4.42 18.06 0.70
N PRO A 111 5.46 18.90 0.63
CA PRO A 111 5.98 19.40 -0.64
C PRO A 111 6.75 18.34 -1.43
N LEU A 112 7.15 17.24 -0.79
CA LEU A 112 7.90 16.18 -1.45
C LEU A 112 6.98 15.31 -2.31
N GLN A 113 7.38 15.10 -3.54
CA GLN A 113 6.73 14.16 -4.46
C GLN A 113 7.37 12.79 -4.38
N VAL A 114 6.58 11.75 -4.62
CA VAL A 114 7.00 10.35 -4.60
C VAL A 114 6.93 9.72 -5.99
N ASP A 115 7.62 8.59 -6.17
CA ASP A 115 7.62 7.85 -7.44
C ASP A 115 6.39 6.96 -7.58
N LEU A 116 5.87 6.46 -6.46
CA LEU A 116 4.76 5.53 -6.42
C LEU A 116 3.73 5.94 -5.37
N ILE A 117 2.45 5.87 -5.73
CA ILE A 117 1.34 5.98 -4.77
C ILE A 117 0.59 4.65 -4.76
N THR A 118 0.48 4.03 -3.58
CA THR A 118 -0.24 2.79 -3.38
C THR A 118 -1.51 2.99 -2.57
N SER A 119 -2.50 2.15 -2.81
CA SER A 119 -3.69 2.04 -1.96
C SER A 119 -4.35 0.68 -2.12
N ARG A 120 -4.92 0.16 -1.03
CA ARG A 120 -5.69 -1.09 -1.00
C ARG A 120 -6.97 -0.92 -0.20
N ALA A 121 -8.12 -1.10 -0.87
CA ALA A 121 -9.46 -1.11 -0.24
C ALA A 121 -9.80 0.14 0.60
N VAL A 122 -9.40 1.34 0.15
CA VAL A 122 -9.62 2.59 0.90
C VAL A 122 -10.79 3.40 0.34
N ALA A 123 -10.75 3.72 -0.96
CA ALA A 123 -11.73 4.59 -1.61
C ALA A 123 -11.80 4.32 -3.11
N ASN A 124 -12.72 5.02 -3.78
CA ASN A 124 -12.83 5.03 -5.24
C ASN A 124 -11.54 5.53 -5.90
N SER A 125 -11.14 4.90 -7.01
CA SER A 125 -9.88 5.18 -7.71
C SER A 125 -9.79 6.59 -8.27
N SER A 126 -10.89 7.12 -8.82
CA SER A 126 -10.93 8.50 -9.34
C SER A 126 -10.69 9.51 -8.23
N PHE A 127 -11.31 9.33 -7.07
CA PHE A 127 -11.09 10.16 -5.89
C PHE A 127 -9.63 10.11 -5.41
N LEU A 128 -9.05 8.90 -5.33
CA LEU A 128 -7.65 8.75 -4.91
C LEU A 128 -6.70 9.46 -5.87
N ILE A 129 -6.89 9.33 -7.17
CA ILE A 129 -6.09 10.01 -8.19
C ILE A 129 -6.22 11.52 -8.02
N GLU A 130 -7.46 12.06 -8.01
CA GLU A 130 -7.73 13.49 -7.87
C GLU A 130 -7.01 14.11 -6.67
N LYS A 131 -7.13 13.45 -5.49
CA LYS A 131 -6.60 14.01 -4.24
C LYS A 131 -5.11 13.79 -4.06
N SER A 132 -4.52 12.75 -4.67
CA SER A 132 -3.13 12.38 -4.42
C SER A 132 -2.16 12.68 -5.57
N GLN A 133 -2.62 12.98 -6.79
CA GLN A 133 -1.74 13.26 -7.95
C GLN A 133 -0.72 14.38 -7.69
N ARG A 134 -1.03 15.32 -6.81
CA ARG A 134 -0.12 16.42 -6.41
C ARG A 134 1.13 15.93 -5.67
N PHE A 135 1.05 14.75 -5.04
CA PHE A 135 2.17 14.12 -4.33
C PHE A 135 2.99 13.19 -5.22
N LEU A 136 2.53 12.93 -6.45
CA LEU A 136 3.22 12.08 -7.40
C LEU A 136 4.13 12.92 -8.29
N ASN A 137 5.40 12.53 -8.44
CA ASN A 137 6.29 13.18 -9.40
C ASN A 137 5.81 12.98 -10.85
N ASP A 138 6.33 13.74 -11.82
CA ASP A 138 5.80 13.72 -13.19
C ASP A 138 5.94 12.35 -13.89
N LYS A 139 6.99 11.60 -13.55
CA LYS A 139 7.23 10.24 -14.07
C LYS A 139 6.71 9.14 -13.15
N GLY A 140 5.97 9.50 -12.10
CA GLY A 140 5.48 8.57 -11.09
C GLY A 140 4.23 7.81 -11.51
N TYR A 141 3.85 6.84 -10.70
CA TYR A 141 2.77 5.91 -10.97
C TYR A 141 1.84 5.74 -9.78
N PHE A 142 0.57 5.51 -10.09
CA PHE A 142 -0.41 4.95 -9.14
C PHE A 142 -0.39 3.43 -9.24
N LEU A 143 -0.45 2.75 -8.12
CA LEU A 143 -0.65 1.31 -8.01
C LEU A 143 -1.76 1.02 -7.01
N PHE A 144 -2.96 0.71 -7.50
CA PHE A 144 -4.11 0.40 -6.65
C PHE A 144 -4.48 -1.07 -6.73
N TYR A 145 -4.65 -1.68 -5.56
CA TYR A 145 -5.07 -3.08 -5.41
C TYR A 145 -6.60 -3.14 -5.39
N LYS A 146 -7.19 -3.53 -6.51
CA LYS A 146 -8.64 -3.47 -6.76
C LYS A 146 -9.25 -4.84 -7.05
N GLY A 147 -10.56 -4.88 -7.12
CA GLY A 147 -11.37 -5.99 -7.62
C GLY A 147 -12.13 -5.60 -8.88
N GLU A 148 -13.13 -6.38 -9.23
CA GLU A 148 -13.95 -6.22 -10.45
C GLU A 148 -14.66 -4.86 -10.55
N GLN A 149 -14.84 -4.15 -9.42
CA GLN A 149 -15.47 -2.83 -9.36
C GLN A 149 -14.62 -1.71 -9.97
N LEU A 150 -13.34 -1.95 -10.30
CA LEU A 150 -12.46 -0.92 -10.86
C LEU A 150 -13.05 -0.25 -12.10
N LYS A 151 -13.72 -1.01 -12.98
CA LYS A 151 -14.37 -0.51 -14.20
C LYS A 151 -15.45 0.56 -13.95
N ASP A 152 -16.07 0.51 -12.74
CA ASP A 152 -17.10 1.46 -12.34
C ASP A 152 -16.51 2.69 -11.62
N GLU A 153 -15.21 2.64 -11.28
CA GLU A 153 -14.53 3.68 -10.52
C GLU A 153 -13.73 4.65 -11.40
N VAL A 154 -13.11 4.15 -12.47
CA VAL A 154 -12.21 4.94 -13.32
C VAL A 154 -12.08 4.31 -14.69
N ALA A 155 -11.98 5.16 -15.73
CA ALA A 155 -11.62 4.70 -17.07
C ALA A 155 -10.13 4.30 -17.12
N TYR A 156 -9.84 3.18 -17.76
CA TYR A 156 -8.48 2.66 -17.91
C TYR A 156 -8.28 1.95 -19.24
N LYS A 157 -7.02 1.83 -19.65
CA LYS A 157 -6.59 1.00 -20.77
C LYS A 157 -6.21 -0.39 -20.26
N ASP A 158 -6.33 -1.42 -21.10
CA ASP A 158 -5.94 -2.79 -20.73
C ASP A 158 -4.47 -2.87 -20.27
N THR A 159 -3.60 -2.04 -20.85
CA THR A 159 -2.18 -1.92 -20.46
C THR A 159 -1.95 -1.33 -19.07
N GLU A 160 -2.96 -0.72 -18.46
CA GLU A 160 -2.92 -0.15 -17.11
C GLU A 160 -3.44 -1.14 -16.05
N CYS A 161 -3.85 -2.34 -16.43
CA CYS A 161 -4.41 -3.35 -15.53
C CYS A 161 -3.70 -4.69 -15.67
N PHE A 162 -3.20 -5.20 -14.55
CA PHE A 162 -2.62 -6.52 -14.44
C PHE A 162 -3.53 -7.39 -13.57
N MET A 163 -3.95 -8.55 -14.09
CA MET A 163 -4.89 -9.42 -13.41
C MET A 163 -4.19 -10.63 -12.79
N SER A 164 -4.55 -10.96 -11.55
CA SER A 164 -4.14 -12.20 -10.90
C SER A 164 -5.32 -12.76 -10.10
N LYS A 165 -5.90 -13.87 -10.56
CA LYS A 165 -7.12 -14.47 -10.00
C LYS A 165 -8.26 -13.43 -9.99
N LYS A 166 -8.73 -13.03 -8.79
CA LYS A 166 -9.79 -12.01 -8.58
C LYS A 166 -9.23 -10.61 -8.30
N ARG A 167 -7.89 -10.43 -8.32
CA ARG A 167 -7.22 -9.16 -8.08
C ARG A 167 -6.95 -8.44 -9.39
N ILE A 168 -7.23 -7.15 -9.43
CA ILE A 168 -6.80 -6.23 -10.47
C ILE A 168 -5.80 -5.26 -9.85
N TYR A 169 -4.59 -5.23 -10.39
CA TYR A 169 -3.60 -4.21 -10.07
C TYR A 169 -3.71 -3.11 -11.10
N PHE A 170 -4.30 -2.00 -10.69
CA PHE A 170 -4.40 -0.81 -11.53
C PHE A 170 -3.09 -0.04 -11.42
N TYR A 171 -2.32 0.01 -12.52
CA TYR A 171 -1.01 0.64 -12.60
C TYR A 171 -0.99 1.70 -13.68
N LYS A 172 -1.09 2.96 -13.28
CA LYS A 172 -1.29 4.10 -14.17
C LYS A 172 -0.23 5.16 -13.97
N SER A 173 0.41 5.65 -15.06
CA SER A 173 1.34 6.76 -14.98
C SER A 173 0.61 8.10 -14.78
N LYS A 174 1.27 9.05 -14.09
CA LYS A 174 0.77 10.43 -13.99
C LYS A 174 0.65 11.08 -15.37
N GLU A 175 1.61 10.84 -16.26
CA GLU A 175 1.61 11.38 -17.62
C GLU A 175 0.36 10.99 -18.43
N SER A 176 -0.24 9.84 -18.14
CA SER A 176 -1.46 9.37 -18.83
C SER A 176 -2.76 9.98 -18.29
N LEU A 177 -2.68 10.91 -17.34
CA LEU A 177 -3.83 11.66 -16.84
C LEU A 177 -4.12 12.92 -17.68
N CYS A 178 -3.19 13.34 -18.51
CA CYS A 178 -3.29 14.52 -19.38
C CYS A 178 -4.02 14.21 -20.69
#